data_1f48714e24acb0b607202af9e10442e8
#
_entry.id   1f48714e24acb0b607202af9e10442e8
#
_cell.length_a   1.000
_cell.length_b   1.000
_cell.length_c   1.000
_cell.angle_alpha   90.00
_cell.angle_beta   90.00
_cell.angle_gamma   90.00
#
_symmetry.space_group_name_H-M   'P 1'
#
loop_
_entity.id
_entity.type
_entity.pdbx_description
1 polymer ?
#
loop_
_entity_poly.entity_id
_entity_poly.type
_entity_poly.pdbx_seq_one_letter_code
_entity_poly.pdbx_strand_id
1 'polypeptide(L)'
;MKASRRAVAAPPTSALLRAALLSLALALSGVTALLAIIAGRMARRVVTPAVRRADTKIVDIDVAAQTITLNRTADTSLPGRYGLFTAGTTDYLKLGSVLADDEQTVTRKLLTHIGPDARLAADAAFSGWYFDHPGQLHLPFESELVGAAVGPCPAWIFPAAQETDTWVIQVHGRGTNRTECLRAVPVFHGLGITSMLVSYRNDGSAPRSRAGTYALGATEWRDVDAAIGVARRRGARRILIMGWSMGGAIALQVALNSAHRDLIVGVVLESPVIDWRRVLSFQARQLGLPSSVAGLAIGALGADWATPLTGADARIPFDRLDVVARAGELRHPVLILHSDDDGFVPSDASHDLVLARPDLVEMQVFDTARHTKLWNYDQTRWSGAIDDWLQRHDLVPRPV
;
A
#
# COMPACT_ATOMS: atom_id res chain seq x y z
N MET A 1 -41.08 62.31 43.13
CA MET A 1 -40.16 61.83 42.09
C MET A 1 -40.72 60.58 41.51
N LYS A 2 -41.30 60.58 40.28
CA LYS A 2 -41.78 59.39 39.58
C LYS A 2 -40.67 58.94 38.63
N ALA A 3 -40.07 57.77 38.90
CA ALA A 3 -39.08 57.14 38.02
C ALA A 3 -39.82 56.57 36.79
N SER A 4 -39.57 57.18 35.62
CA SER A 4 -40.02 56.66 34.32
C SER A 4 -39.26 55.41 33.97
N ARG A 5 -39.90 54.22 34.03
CA ARG A 5 -39.37 53.00 33.44
C ARG A 5 -39.50 53.12 31.92
N ARG A 6 -38.38 53.31 31.21
CA ARG A 6 -38.33 53.15 29.75
C ARG A 6 -38.59 51.68 29.42
N ALA A 7 -39.72 51.42 28.80
CA ALA A 7 -39.96 50.09 28.19
C ALA A 7 -38.98 49.88 27.02
N VAL A 8 -38.16 48.89 27.09
CA VAL A 8 -37.32 48.44 25.94
C VAL A 8 -38.29 47.84 24.93
N ALA A 9 -38.51 48.51 23.81
CA ALA A 9 -39.31 47.94 22.71
C ALA A 9 -38.72 46.69 22.17
N ALA A 10 -39.51 45.61 22.06
CA ALA A 10 -39.09 44.38 21.42
C ALA A 10 -38.70 44.64 19.95
N PRO A 11 -37.63 44.09 19.44
CA PRO A 11 -37.23 44.30 18.04
C PRO A 11 -38.32 43.79 17.09
N PRO A 12 -38.52 44.47 15.93
CA PRO A 12 -39.55 44.08 14.97
C PRO A 12 -39.27 42.64 14.48
N THR A 13 -40.30 41.81 14.28
CA THR A 13 -40.23 40.41 13.88
C THR A 13 -39.34 40.15 12.65
N SER A 14 -39.27 41.13 11.74
CA SER A 14 -38.38 41.13 10.57
C SER A 14 -36.88 41.22 10.94
N ALA A 15 -36.51 41.88 12.03
CA ALA A 15 -35.13 41.99 12.48
C ALA A 15 -34.66 40.67 13.15
N LEU A 16 -35.53 40.03 13.92
CA LEU A 16 -35.27 38.72 14.52
C LEU A 16 -35.14 37.64 13.45
N LEU A 17 -36.00 37.68 12.43
CA LEU A 17 -35.89 36.71 11.29
C LEU A 17 -34.58 36.88 10.52
N ARG A 18 -34.18 38.14 10.24
CA ARG A 18 -32.88 38.44 9.58
C ARG A 18 -31.70 37.97 10.43
N ALA A 19 -31.72 38.21 11.74
CA ALA A 19 -30.68 37.74 12.65
C ALA A 19 -30.59 36.20 12.68
N ALA A 20 -31.74 35.52 12.73
CA ALA A 20 -31.79 34.05 12.68
C ALA A 20 -31.23 33.49 11.35
N LEU A 21 -31.60 34.09 10.21
CA LEU A 21 -31.08 33.69 8.90
C LEU A 21 -29.58 33.94 8.76
N LEU A 22 -29.08 35.06 9.26
CA LEU A 22 -27.64 35.36 9.29
C LEU A 22 -26.88 34.38 10.20
N SER A 23 -27.41 34.08 11.36
CA SER A 23 -26.81 33.09 12.28
C SER A 23 -26.79 31.71 11.66
N LEU A 24 -27.84 31.29 10.98
CA LEU A 24 -27.91 30.01 10.26
C LEU A 24 -26.89 29.97 9.11
N ALA A 25 -26.80 31.05 8.32
CA ALA A 25 -25.84 31.17 7.22
C ALA A 25 -24.38 31.10 7.71
N LEU A 26 -24.07 31.78 8.84
CA LEU A 26 -22.75 31.71 9.47
C LEU A 26 -22.43 30.30 10.00
N ALA A 27 -23.41 29.66 10.64
CA ALA A 27 -23.24 28.28 11.11
C ALA A 27 -22.99 27.29 9.96
N LEU A 28 -23.79 27.38 8.87
CA LEU A 28 -23.61 26.57 7.68
C LEU A 28 -22.26 26.83 7.01
N SER A 29 -21.85 28.11 6.92
CA SER A 29 -20.53 28.47 6.38
C SER A 29 -19.38 27.90 7.24
N GLY A 30 -19.51 27.94 8.56
CA GLY A 30 -18.56 27.39 9.51
C GLY A 30 -18.41 25.84 9.35
N VAL A 31 -19.55 25.15 9.25
CA VAL A 31 -19.57 23.70 9.02
C VAL A 31 -18.94 23.36 7.66
N THR A 32 -19.28 24.08 6.61
CA THR A 32 -18.72 23.87 5.26
C THR A 32 -17.20 24.10 5.25
N ALA A 33 -16.72 25.15 5.90
CA ALA A 33 -15.29 25.44 6.03
C ALA A 33 -14.56 24.33 6.81
N LEU A 34 -15.14 23.84 7.90
CA LEU A 34 -14.59 22.74 8.69
C LEU A 34 -14.47 21.44 7.84
N LEU A 35 -15.54 21.09 7.12
CA LEU A 35 -15.52 19.91 6.23
C LEU A 35 -14.47 20.05 5.11
N ALA A 36 -14.32 21.25 4.54
CA ALA A 36 -13.29 21.52 3.53
C ALA A 36 -11.87 21.39 4.10
N ILE A 37 -11.63 21.85 5.33
CA ILE A 37 -10.34 21.70 6.02
C ILE A 37 -10.03 20.21 6.28
N ILE A 38 -11.02 19.46 6.78
CA ILE A 38 -10.85 18.01 7.02
C ILE A 38 -10.57 17.27 5.70
N ALA A 39 -11.32 17.57 4.64
CA ALA A 39 -11.13 17.00 3.32
C ALA A 39 -9.75 17.33 2.74
N GLY A 40 -9.30 18.58 2.86
CA GLY A 40 -7.96 19.01 2.44
C GLY A 40 -6.84 18.29 3.19
N ARG A 41 -6.97 18.13 4.52
CA ARG A 41 -6.02 17.35 5.32
C ARG A 41 -6.01 15.87 4.94
N MET A 42 -7.18 15.28 4.69
CA MET A 42 -7.31 13.90 4.22
C MET A 42 -6.64 13.76 2.85
N ALA A 43 -6.95 14.63 1.89
CA ALA A 43 -6.35 14.63 0.56
C ALA A 43 -4.82 14.71 0.63
N ARG A 44 -4.28 15.66 1.41
CA ARG A 44 -2.83 15.80 1.60
C ARG A 44 -2.20 14.57 2.21
N ARG A 45 -2.86 13.94 3.20
CA ARG A 45 -2.37 12.71 3.84
C ARG A 45 -2.30 11.53 2.87
N VAL A 46 -3.23 11.44 1.93
CA VAL A 46 -3.25 10.38 0.91
C VAL A 46 -2.00 10.43 0.02
N VAL A 47 -1.61 11.60 -0.44
CA VAL A 47 -0.46 11.77 -1.35
C VAL A 47 0.88 11.92 -0.64
N THR A 48 0.90 12.25 0.64
CA THR A 48 2.16 12.40 1.40
C THR A 48 2.75 11.04 1.75
N PRO A 49 4.06 10.81 1.51
CA PRO A 49 4.75 9.64 2.00
C PRO A 49 4.56 9.49 3.52
N ALA A 50 4.06 8.33 3.95
CA ALA A 50 3.75 8.09 5.34
C ALA A 50 4.97 7.52 6.07
N VAL A 51 5.23 8.01 7.27
CA VAL A 51 6.13 7.34 8.22
C VAL A 51 5.37 6.15 8.82
N ARG A 52 6.08 5.03 9.03
CA ARG A 52 5.51 3.86 9.70
C ARG A 52 5.04 4.26 11.10
N ARG A 53 3.81 3.84 11.46
CA ARG A 53 3.23 4.15 12.75
C ARG A 53 3.58 3.08 13.75
N ALA A 54 4.03 3.49 14.92
CA ALA A 54 4.17 2.62 16.07
C ALA A 54 2.81 2.55 16.80
N ASP A 55 1.91 1.71 16.29
CA ASP A 55 0.54 1.53 16.78
C ASP A 55 0.31 0.20 17.52
N THR A 56 1.38 -0.55 17.70
CA THR A 56 1.40 -1.81 18.44
C THR A 56 2.18 -1.61 19.75
N LYS A 57 1.56 -1.97 20.89
CA LYS A 57 2.23 -1.87 22.19
C LYS A 57 2.91 -3.19 22.55
N ILE A 58 4.14 -3.11 22.99
CA ILE A 58 4.86 -4.20 23.64
C ILE A 58 4.44 -4.18 25.11
N VAL A 59 3.74 -5.22 25.55
CA VAL A 59 3.20 -5.35 26.92
C VAL A 59 4.23 -6.03 27.81
N ASP A 60 4.88 -7.09 27.33
CA ASP A 60 5.87 -7.86 28.06
C ASP A 60 6.88 -8.56 27.13
N ILE A 61 8.04 -8.89 27.63
CA ILE A 61 9.11 -9.62 26.94
C ILE A 61 9.73 -10.62 27.90
N ASP A 62 9.60 -11.90 27.60
CA ASP A 62 10.33 -12.97 28.32
C ASP A 62 11.57 -13.36 27.49
N VAL A 63 12.72 -12.87 27.95
CA VAL A 63 14.01 -13.13 27.32
C VAL A 63 14.43 -14.61 27.45
N ALA A 64 14.08 -15.28 28.54
CA ALA A 64 14.42 -16.68 28.75
C ALA A 64 13.62 -17.61 27.85
N ALA A 65 12.31 -17.34 27.71
CA ALA A 65 11.43 -18.09 26.82
C ALA A 65 11.51 -17.64 25.35
N GLN A 66 12.16 -16.50 25.07
CA GLN A 66 12.20 -15.85 23.76
C GLN A 66 10.77 -15.63 23.24
N THR A 67 9.95 -14.93 24.04
CA THR A 67 8.58 -14.57 23.70
C THR A 67 8.34 -13.08 23.89
N ILE A 68 7.35 -12.55 23.18
CA ILE A 68 6.91 -11.16 23.29
C ILE A 68 5.38 -11.13 23.36
N THR A 69 4.87 -10.34 24.30
CA THR A 69 3.44 -10.09 24.46
C THR A 69 3.09 -8.71 23.92
N LEU A 70 2.18 -8.66 22.98
CA LEU A 70 1.69 -7.45 22.31
C LEU A 70 0.24 -7.19 22.69
N ASN A 71 -0.22 -5.94 22.57
CA ASN A 71 -1.65 -5.66 22.64
C ASN A 71 -2.39 -6.39 21.51
N ARG A 72 -3.58 -6.93 21.82
CA ARG A 72 -4.42 -7.64 20.84
C ARG A 72 -5.03 -6.67 19.85
N THR A 73 -4.84 -6.95 18.57
CA THR A 73 -5.46 -6.27 17.43
C THR A 73 -5.80 -7.32 16.38
N ALA A 74 -6.60 -6.95 15.37
CA ALA A 74 -6.86 -7.83 14.23
C ALA A 74 -5.56 -8.25 13.49
N ASP A 75 -4.51 -7.44 13.54
CA ASP A 75 -3.21 -7.76 12.93
C ASP A 75 -2.34 -8.63 13.84
N THR A 76 -2.21 -8.28 15.12
CA THR A 76 -1.30 -8.98 16.04
C THR A 76 -1.75 -10.39 16.39
N SER A 77 -3.06 -10.70 16.27
CA SER A 77 -3.63 -12.04 16.47
C SER A 77 -3.56 -12.96 15.25
N LEU A 78 -3.18 -12.45 14.07
CA LEU A 78 -3.09 -13.29 12.87
C LEU A 78 -2.07 -14.43 13.04
N PRO A 79 -2.39 -15.67 12.67
CA PRO A 79 -1.39 -16.75 12.58
C PRO A 79 -0.29 -16.41 11.58
N GLY A 80 0.87 -17.07 11.71
CA GLY A 80 1.97 -16.92 10.76
C GLY A 80 3.17 -16.13 11.28
N ARG A 81 3.99 -15.58 10.37
CA ARG A 81 5.27 -14.94 10.65
C ARG A 81 5.29 -13.49 10.21
N TYR A 82 5.74 -12.59 11.09
CA TYR A 82 5.68 -11.14 10.87
C TYR A 82 6.98 -10.45 11.27
N GLY A 83 7.11 -9.20 10.87
CA GLY A 83 8.11 -8.29 11.38
C GLY A 83 7.52 -7.34 12.43
N LEU A 84 8.35 -6.91 13.36
CA LEU A 84 8.03 -5.87 14.33
C LEU A 84 9.13 -4.82 14.30
N PHE A 85 8.80 -3.61 13.88
CA PHE A 85 9.71 -2.48 13.94
C PHE A 85 9.56 -1.81 15.29
N THR A 86 10.67 -1.62 15.99
CA THR A 86 10.75 -1.07 17.32
C THR A 86 11.89 -0.05 17.41
N ALA A 87 12.23 0.39 18.61
CA ALA A 87 13.37 1.23 18.86
C ALA A 87 14.04 0.77 20.18
N GLY A 88 15.32 1.10 20.35
CA GLY A 88 16.11 0.72 21.52
C GLY A 88 17.40 0.01 21.14
N THR A 89 17.64 -1.17 21.69
CA THR A 89 18.84 -1.97 21.38
C THR A 89 18.76 -2.69 20.05
N THR A 90 17.57 -2.79 19.46
CA THR A 90 17.33 -3.32 18.13
C THR A 90 16.15 -2.57 17.48
N ASP A 91 16.20 -2.41 16.16
CA ASP A 91 15.19 -1.68 15.40
C ASP A 91 14.16 -2.63 14.74
N TYR A 92 14.45 -3.93 14.72
CA TYR A 92 13.62 -4.91 14.04
C TYR A 92 13.68 -6.29 14.70
N LEU A 93 12.49 -6.93 14.83
CA LEU A 93 12.33 -8.27 15.36
C LEU A 93 11.49 -9.13 14.40
N LYS A 94 11.84 -10.39 14.24
CA LYS A 94 11.03 -11.40 13.57
C LYS A 94 10.15 -12.12 14.59
N LEU A 95 8.87 -12.17 14.30
CA LEU A 95 7.85 -12.82 15.10
C LEU A 95 7.41 -14.13 14.44
N GLY A 96 7.26 -15.16 15.25
CA GLY A 96 6.74 -16.47 14.86
C GLY A 96 5.26 -16.65 15.24
N SER A 97 4.92 -17.91 15.53
CA SER A 97 3.56 -18.32 15.88
C SER A 97 3.01 -17.61 17.11
N VAL A 98 1.69 -17.50 17.17
CA VAL A 98 0.93 -17.18 18.36
C VAL A 98 1.04 -18.36 19.34
N LEU A 99 1.39 -18.07 20.58
CA LEU A 99 1.53 -19.04 21.68
C LEU A 99 0.37 -18.93 22.68
N ALA A 100 -0.11 -17.71 22.91
CA ALA A 100 -1.29 -17.41 23.70
C ALA A 100 -2.04 -16.21 23.12
N ASP A 101 -3.34 -16.22 23.18
CA ASP A 101 -4.25 -15.15 22.71
C ASP A 101 -5.40 -15.02 23.70
N ASP A 102 -5.53 -13.85 24.32
CA ASP A 102 -6.63 -13.50 25.22
C ASP A 102 -7.35 -12.23 24.74
N GLU A 103 -8.29 -11.71 25.51
CA GLU A 103 -9.11 -10.56 25.09
C GLU A 103 -8.28 -9.27 24.87
N GLN A 104 -7.12 -9.13 25.52
CA GLN A 104 -6.33 -7.89 25.54
C GLN A 104 -4.95 -8.05 24.94
N THR A 105 -4.38 -9.25 24.97
CA THR A 105 -2.99 -9.50 24.62
C THR A 105 -2.82 -10.73 23.71
N VAL A 106 -1.72 -10.72 22.98
CA VAL A 106 -1.26 -11.84 22.15
C VAL A 106 0.22 -12.08 22.43
N THR A 107 0.57 -13.28 22.87
CA THR A 107 1.96 -13.70 23.09
C THR A 107 2.45 -14.46 21.87
N ARG A 108 3.59 -14.03 21.31
CA ARG A 108 4.20 -14.61 20.12
C ARG A 108 5.63 -15.09 20.39
N LYS A 109 6.05 -16.10 19.64
CA LYS A 109 7.45 -16.55 19.62
C LYS A 109 8.33 -15.47 18.99
N LEU A 110 9.45 -15.14 19.63
CA LEU A 110 10.53 -14.38 19.00
C LEU A 110 11.39 -15.32 18.16
N LEU A 111 11.64 -14.93 16.90
CA LEU A 111 12.55 -15.62 15.98
C LEU A 111 13.91 -14.88 15.90
N THR A 112 13.91 -13.57 16.18
CA THR A 112 15.15 -12.84 16.45
C THR A 112 15.53 -13.06 17.88
N HIS A 113 16.75 -13.60 18.12
CA HIS A 113 17.26 -13.76 19.48
C HIS A 113 17.55 -12.43 20.13
N ILE A 114 17.03 -12.21 21.34
CA ILE A 114 17.32 -11.04 22.18
C ILE A 114 18.05 -11.45 23.46
N GLY A 115 19.05 -10.65 23.85
CA GLY A 115 19.82 -10.88 25.08
C GLY A 115 19.17 -10.24 26.31
N PRO A 116 19.71 -10.53 27.51
CA PRO A 116 19.18 -10.02 28.78
C PRO A 116 19.27 -8.48 28.92
N ASP A 117 20.15 -7.85 28.16
CA ASP A 117 20.33 -6.40 28.15
C ASP A 117 19.44 -5.69 27.11
N ALA A 118 18.57 -6.42 26.43
CA ALA A 118 17.66 -5.83 25.44
C ALA A 118 16.76 -4.76 26.09
N ARG A 119 16.67 -3.61 25.45
CA ARG A 119 15.80 -2.50 25.82
C ARG A 119 15.03 -2.10 24.57
N LEU A 120 13.72 -2.31 24.60
CA LEU A 120 12.82 -1.98 23.51
C LEU A 120 11.89 -0.84 23.92
N ALA A 121 11.51 0.02 22.97
CA ALA A 121 10.45 0.99 23.19
C ALA A 121 9.12 0.29 23.47
N ALA A 122 8.25 0.93 24.25
CA ALA A 122 6.92 0.38 24.54
C ALA A 122 6.00 0.33 23.30
N ASP A 123 6.24 1.21 22.32
CA ASP A 123 5.48 1.29 21.08
C ASP A 123 6.30 0.74 19.92
N ALA A 124 5.65 -0.05 19.08
CA ALA A 124 6.23 -0.72 17.93
C ALA A 124 5.27 -0.71 16.74
N ALA A 125 5.74 -1.11 15.56
CA ALA A 125 4.89 -1.26 14.38
C ALA A 125 4.89 -2.72 13.89
N PHE A 126 3.76 -3.39 14.01
CA PHE A 126 3.55 -4.73 13.47
C PHE A 126 3.44 -4.67 11.93
N SER A 127 4.15 -5.55 11.23
CA SER A 127 4.33 -5.43 9.79
C SER A 127 4.36 -6.77 9.07
N GLY A 128 3.85 -6.79 7.84
CA GLY A 128 4.05 -7.89 6.90
C GLY A 128 5.50 -8.01 6.36
N TRP A 129 6.37 -7.02 6.58
CA TRP A 129 7.78 -7.17 6.23
C TRP A 129 8.43 -8.23 7.12
N TYR A 130 8.87 -9.30 6.53
CA TYR A 130 9.53 -10.38 7.26
C TYR A 130 11.05 -10.38 7.08
N PHE A 131 11.53 -9.79 6.00
CA PHE A 131 12.95 -9.56 5.74
C PHE A 131 13.20 -8.05 5.76
N ASP A 132 14.24 -7.59 6.44
CA ASP A 132 14.63 -6.17 6.52
C ASP A 132 15.87 -5.86 5.68
N HIS A 133 16.59 -6.92 5.22
CA HIS A 133 17.78 -6.81 4.39
C HIS A 133 17.87 -7.95 3.37
N PRO A 134 18.33 -7.69 2.11
CA PRO A 134 18.40 -8.70 1.04
C PRO A 134 19.30 -9.89 1.39
N GLY A 135 20.37 -9.68 2.16
CA GLY A 135 21.27 -10.76 2.61
C GLY A 135 20.60 -11.83 3.47
N GLN A 136 19.44 -11.57 4.07
CA GLN A 136 18.70 -12.56 4.86
C GLN A 136 18.05 -13.68 4.03
N LEU A 137 18.03 -13.53 2.71
CA LEU A 137 17.59 -14.58 1.80
C LEU A 137 18.70 -15.61 1.53
N HIS A 138 19.96 -15.33 1.87
CA HIS A 138 21.12 -16.16 1.55
C HIS A 138 21.23 -16.50 0.07
N LEU A 139 20.74 -15.61 -0.80
CA LEU A 139 20.83 -15.68 -2.25
C LEU A 139 21.79 -14.60 -2.76
N PRO A 140 22.54 -14.85 -3.84
CA PRO A 140 23.29 -13.79 -4.52
C PRO A 140 22.39 -12.65 -4.94
N PHE A 141 22.84 -11.42 -4.75
CA PHE A 141 22.13 -10.24 -5.25
C PHE A 141 23.09 -9.11 -5.64
N GLU A 142 22.63 -8.27 -6.54
CA GLU A 142 23.33 -7.10 -7.03
C GLU A 142 22.54 -5.84 -6.72
N SER A 143 23.23 -4.72 -6.48
CA SER A 143 22.62 -3.40 -6.43
C SER A 143 22.71 -2.74 -7.80
N GLU A 144 21.61 -2.14 -8.25
CA GLU A 144 21.47 -1.47 -9.54
C GLU A 144 20.92 -0.05 -9.33
N LEU A 145 21.28 0.88 -10.22
CA LEU A 145 20.69 2.21 -10.28
C LEU A 145 19.93 2.36 -11.60
N VAL A 146 18.63 2.39 -11.51
CA VAL A 146 17.72 2.61 -12.64
C VAL A 146 17.68 4.10 -12.95
N GLY A 147 18.13 4.48 -14.14
CA GLY A 147 18.04 5.86 -14.63
C GLY A 147 16.59 6.22 -15.01
N ALA A 148 15.83 6.74 -14.07
CA ALA A 148 14.46 7.23 -14.28
C ALA A 148 14.46 8.75 -14.52
N ALA A 149 13.34 9.28 -15.03
CA ALA A 149 13.19 10.72 -15.28
C ALA A 149 13.32 11.58 -14.02
N VAL A 150 13.02 11.03 -12.84
CA VAL A 150 13.15 11.69 -11.54
C VAL A 150 14.61 11.66 -11.02
N GLY A 151 15.46 10.83 -11.60
CA GLY A 151 16.83 10.56 -11.17
C GLY A 151 17.10 9.07 -10.95
N PRO A 152 18.29 8.70 -10.42
CA PRO A 152 18.65 7.30 -10.21
C PRO A 152 17.82 6.66 -9.11
N CYS A 153 16.99 5.68 -9.45
CA CYS A 153 16.19 4.88 -8.53
C CYS A 153 16.94 3.58 -8.18
N PRO A 154 17.22 3.30 -6.90
CA PRO A 154 17.90 2.08 -6.50
C PRO A 154 17.03 0.83 -6.74
N ALA A 155 17.67 -0.27 -7.12
CA ALA A 155 17.04 -1.58 -7.23
C ALA A 155 17.97 -2.68 -6.70
N TRP A 156 17.40 -3.84 -6.38
CA TRP A 156 18.14 -5.08 -6.15
C TRP A 156 17.78 -6.08 -7.23
N ILE A 157 18.78 -6.79 -7.73
CA ILE A 157 18.60 -7.88 -8.68
C ILE A 157 19.07 -9.17 -8.02
N PHE A 158 18.18 -10.15 -7.96
CA PHE A 158 18.47 -11.52 -7.55
C PHE A 158 18.48 -12.39 -8.81
N PRO A 159 19.65 -12.73 -9.36
CA PRO A 159 19.74 -13.60 -10.52
C PRO A 159 19.10 -14.96 -10.23
N ALA A 160 18.48 -15.56 -11.23
CA ALA A 160 18.09 -16.97 -11.16
C ALA A 160 19.34 -17.86 -11.02
N ALA A 161 19.16 -19.10 -10.54
CA ALA A 161 20.27 -20.05 -10.37
C ALA A 161 20.92 -20.45 -11.70
N GLN A 162 20.19 -20.34 -12.80
CA GLN A 162 20.66 -20.56 -14.17
C GLN A 162 20.32 -19.35 -15.03
N GLU A 163 21.02 -19.18 -16.13
CA GLU A 163 20.75 -18.09 -17.07
C GLU A 163 19.31 -18.19 -17.60
N THR A 164 18.60 -17.06 -17.60
CA THR A 164 17.19 -16.97 -18.01
C THR A 164 16.90 -15.63 -18.66
N ASP A 165 15.98 -15.62 -19.61
CA ASP A 165 15.43 -14.43 -20.21
C ASP A 165 14.12 -13.96 -19.53
N THR A 166 13.64 -14.71 -18.53
CA THR A 166 12.40 -14.42 -17.81
C THR A 166 12.72 -13.73 -16.48
N TRP A 167 12.16 -12.54 -16.32
CA TRP A 167 12.36 -11.68 -15.15
C TRP A 167 11.04 -11.29 -14.50
N VAL A 168 11.06 -11.02 -13.20
CA VAL A 168 9.97 -10.36 -12.48
C VAL A 168 10.43 -9.02 -11.93
N ILE A 169 9.70 -7.95 -12.28
CA ILE A 169 9.89 -6.62 -11.68
C ILE A 169 8.91 -6.50 -10.52
N GLN A 170 9.42 -6.29 -9.31
CA GLN A 170 8.64 -6.27 -8.08
C GLN A 170 8.51 -4.86 -7.53
N VAL A 171 7.27 -4.42 -7.28
CA VAL A 171 6.89 -3.04 -6.97
C VAL A 171 6.17 -2.98 -5.62
N HIS A 172 6.81 -2.36 -4.64
CA HIS A 172 6.30 -2.23 -3.28
C HIS A 172 5.11 -1.27 -3.14
N GLY A 173 4.44 -1.32 -2.01
CA GLY A 173 3.28 -0.49 -1.69
C GLY A 173 3.63 0.94 -1.24
N ARG A 174 2.59 1.70 -0.87
CA ARG A 174 2.70 3.07 -0.38
C ARG A 174 3.28 3.11 1.04
N GLY A 175 4.24 4.02 1.29
CA GLY A 175 4.87 4.18 2.61
C GLY A 175 5.79 3.03 3.00
N THR A 176 6.17 2.22 2.03
CA THR A 176 7.15 1.14 2.14
C THR A 176 8.30 1.37 1.14
N ASN A 177 9.20 0.44 1.02
CA ASN A 177 10.26 0.45 0.02
C ASN A 177 10.49 -0.98 -0.54
N ARG A 178 11.45 -1.16 -1.45
CA ARG A 178 11.74 -2.43 -2.11
C ARG A 178 12.01 -3.61 -1.17
N THR A 179 12.32 -3.38 0.12
CA THR A 179 12.48 -4.44 1.13
C THR A 179 11.20 -5.26 1.32
N GLU A 180 10.01 -4.63 1.16
CA GLU A 180 8.72 -5.34 1.22
C GLU A 180 8.66 -6.50 0.23
N CYS A 181 9.27 -6.35 -0.93
CA CYS A 181 9.24 -7.33 -2.02
C CYS A 181 10.11 -8.58 -1.75
N LEU A 182 11.03 -8.54 -0.79
CA LEU A 182 11.94 -9.66 -0.50
C LEU A 182 11.20 -10.99 -0.24
N ARG A 183 9.95 -10.92 0.24
CA ARG A 183 9.09 -12.09 0.50
C ARG A 183 8.83 -12.94 -0.75
N ALA A 184 8.78 -12.31 -1.91
CA ALA A 184 8.48 -13.00 -3.16
C ALA A 184 9.73 -13.56 -3.87
N VAL A 185 10.92 -13.10 -3.53
CA VAL A 185 12.15 -13.57 -4.20
C VAL A 185 12.29 -15.09 -4.17
N PRO A 186 12.07 -15.80 -3.05
CA PRO A 186 12.24 -17.25 -3.00
C PRO A 186 11.36 -18.04 -3.98
N VAL A 187 10.09 -17.64 -4.18
CA VAL A 187 9.20 -18.35 -5.11
C VAL A 187 9.65 -18.17 -6.55
N PHE A 188 10.00 -16.95 -6.96
CA PHE A 188 10.46 -16.70 -8.33
C PHE A 188 11.84 -17.30 -8.59
N HIS A 189 12.77 -17.22 -7.63
CA HIS A 189 14.09 -17.84 -7.74
C HIS A 189 13.98 -19.35 -7.86
N GLY A 190 13.09 -20.00 -7.08
CA GLY A 190 12.82 -21.44 -7.17
C GLY A 190 12.25 -21.86 -8.53
N LEU A 191 11.59 -20.96 -9.25
CA LEU A 191 11.07 -21.18 -10.59
C LEU A 191 12.05 -20.76 -11.72
N GLY A 192 13.29 -20.41 -11.38
CA GLY A 192 14.30 -20.00 -12.37
C GLY A 192 14.06 -18.61 -12.96
N ILE A 193 13.35 -17.74 -12.26
CA ILE A 193 13.02 -16.38 -12.69
C ILE A 193 13.90 -15.39 -11.95
N THR A 194 14.59 -14.50 -12.68
CA THR A 194 15.37 -13.41 -12.08
C THR A 194 14.44 -12.34 -11.50
N SER A 195 14.66 -11.97 -10.23
CA SER A 195 13.87 -10.95 -9.54
C SER A 195 14.57 -9.60 -9.52
N MET A 196 13.88 -8.53 -9.91
CA MET A 196 14.33 -7.14 -9.77
C MET A 196 13.36 -6.35 -8.89
N LEU A 197 13.81 -5.99 -7.69
CA LEU A 197 13.04 -5.24 -6.70
C LEU A 197 13.37 -3.76 -6.85
N VAL A 198 12.39 -2.94 -7.20
CA VAL A 198 12.62 -1.55 -7.61
C VAL A 198 12.13 -0.55 -6.57
N SER A 199 12.90 0.52 -6.41
CA SER A 199 12.45 1.76 -5.78
C SER A 199 11.89 2.70 -6.85
N TYR A 200 10.90 3.50 -6.49
CA TYR A 200 10.32 4.54 -7.33
C TYR A 200 10.23 5.85 -6.55
N ARG A 201 10.01 6.97 -7.26
CA ARG A 201 9.96 8.31 -6.66
C ARG A 201 9.18 8.37 -5.35
N ASN A 202 9.71 9.12 -4.39
CA ASN A 202 9.10 9.42 -3.09
C ASN A 202 8.99 8.24 -2.11
N ASP A 203 9.64 7.09 -2.36
CA ASP A 203 9.63 5.92 -1.47
C ASP A 203 10.61 6.03 -0.28
N GLY A 204 11.37 7.11 -0.20
CA GLY A 204 12.40 7.35 0.81
C GLY A 204 13.79 6.88 0.40
N SER A 205 13.94 5.97 -0.58
CA SER A 205 15.22 5.50 -1.13
C SER A 205 15.53 6.13 -2.49
N ALA A 206 14.50 6.32 -3.31
CA ALA A 206 14.61 6.98 -4.63
C ALA A 206 14.46 8.50 -4.50
N PRO A 207 14.86 9.27 -5.55
CA PRO A 207 14.71 10.72 -5.59
C PRO A 207 13.25 11.16 -5.39
N ARG A 208 13.09 12.37 -4.87
CA ARG A 208 11.76 12.98 -4.70
C ARG A 208 11.31 13.68 -5.97
N SER A 209 10.01 13.63 -6.25
CA SER A 209 9.37 14.55 -7.18
C SER A 209 9.40 15.98 -6.62
N ARG A 210 9.03 16.98 -7.43
CA ARG A 210 9.09 18.39 -7.02
C ARG A 210 8.37 18.68 -5.71
N ALA A 211 7.16 18.15 -5.52
CA ALA A 211 6.39 18.30 -4.28
C ALA A 211 6.73 17.22 -3.24
N GLY A 212 7.45 16.16 -3.60
CA GLY A 212 7.74 15.02 -2.73
C GLY A 212 6.52 14.20 -2.36
N THR A 213 5.48 14.19 -3.21
CA THR A 213 4.20 13.51 -2.98
C THR A 213 3.95 12.43 -4.02
N TYR A 214 3.21 11.39 -3.63
CA TYR A 214 2.76 10.34 -4.55
C TYR A 214 1.69 10.86 -5.52
N ALA A 215 1.75 10.38 -6.76
CA ALA A 215 0.69 10.50 -7.75
C ALA A 215 -0.20 9.24 -7.81
N LEU A 216 -0.14 8.37 -6.78
CA LEU A 216 -0.97 7.17 -6.61
C LEU A 216 -0.86 6.15 -7.76
N GLY A 217 0.27 6.09 -8.41
CA GLY A 217 0.54 5.25 -9.57
C GLY A 217 0.54 6.01 -10.91
N ALA A 218 -0.02 7.23 -10.97
CA ALA A 218 -0.15 7.98 -12.23
C ALA A 218 1.19 8.42 -12.84
N THR A 219 2.24 8.56 -12.04
CA THR A 219 3.59 8.93 -12.51
C THR A 219 4.66 7.92 -12.13
N GLU A 220 4.50 7.22 -11.01
CA GLU A 220 5.43 6.24 -10.46
C GLU A 220 5.67 5.08 -11.43
N TRP A 221 4.67 4.71 -12.22
CA TRP A 221 4.80 3.65 -13.22
C TRP A 221 5.93 3.91 -14.24
N ARG A 222 6.28 5.18 -14.50
CA ARG A 222 7.38 5.52 -15.42
C ARG A 222 8.75 5.16 -14.87
N ASP A 223 8.92 5.19 -13.55
CA ASP A 223 10.16 4.77 -12.90
C ASP A 223 10.32 3.25 -12.99
N VAL A 224 9.20 2.51 -12.89
CA VAL A 224 9.16 1.05 -13.08
C VAL A 224 9.34 0.69 -14.56
N ASP A 225 8.78 1.46 -15.49
CA ASP A 225 9.02 1.29 -16.94
C ASP A 225 10.50 1.46 -17.31
N ALA A 226 11.20 2.40 -16.67
CA ALA A 226 12.65 2.55 -16.81
C ALA A 226 13.41 1.30 -16.32
N ALA A 227 12.93 0.63 -15.26
CA ALA A 227 13.49 -0.63 -14.77
C ALA A 227 13.32 -1.78 -15.78
N ILE A 228 12.18 -1.85 -16.48
CA ILE A 228 11.98 -2.77 -17.61
C ILE A 228 13.06 -2.54 -18.68
N GLY A 229 13.34 -1.27 -19.00
CA GLY A 229 14.42 -0.94 -19.93
C GLY A 229 15.81 -1.44 -19.48
N VAL A 230 16.09 -1.41 -18.17
CA VAL A 230 17.33 -2.01 -17.60
C VAL A 230 17.31 -3.53 -17.73
N ALA A 231 16.23 -4.19 -17.31
CA ALA A 231 16.09 -5.64 -17.41
C ALA A 231 16.27 -6.13 -18.87
N ARG A 232 15.66 -5.43 -19.84
CA ARG A 232 15.82 -5.71 -21.28
C ARG A 232 17.29 -5.62 -21.73
N ARG A 233 18.03 -4.59 -21.32
CA ARG A 233 19.47 -4.46 -21.65
C ARG A 233 20.32 -5.56 -21.03
N ARG A 234 19.87 -6.12 -19.90
CA ARG A 234 20.50 -7.25 -19.20
C ARG A 234 20.03 -8.62 -19.72
N GLY A 235 19.29 -8.67 -20.82
CA GLY A 235 18.90 -9.90 -21.50
C GLY A 235 17.45 -10.35 -21.30
N ALA A 236 16.64 -9.67 -20.47
CA ALA A 236 15.23 -10.03 -20.30
C ALA A 236 14.45 -9.93 -21.62
N ARG A 237 13.66 -10.95 -21.91
CA ARG A 237 12.74 -11.02 -23.06
C ARG A 237 11.30 -11.26 -22.62
N ARG A 238 11.11 -11.83 -21.44
CA ARG A 238 9.82 -12.11 -20.82
C ARG A 238 9.80 -11.47 -19.44
N ILE A 239 8.84 -10.58 -19.19
CA ILE A 239 8.79 -9.80 -17.95
C ILE A 239 7.44 -9.99 -17.28
N LEU A 240 7.49 -10.49 -16.06
CA LEU A 240 6.39 -10.45 -15.10
C LEU A 240 6.46 -9.16 -14.30
N ILE A 241 5.31 -8.59 -13.95
CA ILE A 241 5.26 -7.46 -13.02
C ILE A 241 4.53 -7.93 -11.77
N MET A 242 5.14 -7.74 -10.60
CA MET A 242 4.45 -8.02 -9.34
C MET A 242 4.32 -6.76 -8.50
N GLY A 243 3.12 -6.51 -7.93
CA GLY A 243 2.86 -5.31 -7.15
C GLY A 243 2.02 -5.52 -5.90
N TRP A 244 2.38 -4.80 -4.82
CA TRP A 244 1.65 -4.79 -3.56
C TRP A 244 0.89 -3.48 -3.38
N SER A 245 -0.39 -3.52 -3.02
CA SER A 245 -1.17 -2.31 -2.68
C SER A 245 -1.09 -1.23 -3.78
N MET A 246 -0.54 -0.05 -3.49
CA MET A 246 -0.24 0.98 -4.49
C MET A 246 0.74 0.48 -5.56
N GLY A 247 1.69 -0.40 -5.22
CA GLY A 247 2.55 -1.07 -6.21
C GLY A 247 1.74 -1.90 -7.20
N GLY A 248 0.60 -2.44 -6.79
CA GLY A 248 -0.38 -3.08 -7.68
C GLY A 248 -1.02 -2.09 -8.67
N ALA A 249 -1.40 -0.89 -8.20
CA ALA A 249 -1.86 0.18 -9.09
C ALA A 249 -0.77 0.59 -10.09
N ILE A 250 0.49 0.71 -9.62
CA ILE A 250 1.65 1.01 -10.48
C ILE A 250 1.85 -0.11 -11.52
N ALA A 251 1.82 -1.39 -11.10
CA ALA A 251 1.98 -2.55 -11.97
C ALA A 251 0.91 -2.57 -13.08
N LEU A 252 -0.34 -2.29 -12.73
CA LEU A 252 -1.44 -2.18 -13.70
C LEU A 252 -1.23 -1.00 -14.67
N GLN A 253 -0.75 0.15 -14.20
CA GLN A 253 -0.42 1.28 -15.10
C GLN A 253 0.76 0.94 -16.03
N VAL A 254 1.74 0.16 -15.57
CA VAL A 254 2.82 -0.38 -16.43
C VAL A 254 2.22 -1.28 -17.50
N ALA A 255 1.39 -2.25 -17.14
CA ALA A 255 0.76 -3.17 -18.08
C ALA A 255 -0.08 -2.46 -19.15
N LEU A 256 -0.74 -1.35 -18.77
CA LEU A 256 -1.60 -0.57 -19.69
C LEU A 256 -0.82 0.44 -20.57
N ASN A 257 0.29 1.02 -20.06
CA ASN A 257 0.87 2.20 -20.69
C ASN A 257 2.37 2.07 -21.05
N SER A 258 3.04 0.97 -20.67
CA SER A 258 4.47 0.77 -20.92
C SER A 258 4.81 0.80 -22.41
N ALA A 259 5.94 1.45 -22.75
CA ALA A 259 6.56 1.35 -24.07
C ALA A 259 7.13 -0.05 -24.32
N HIS A 260 7.32 -0.85 -23.27
CA HIS A 260 7.86 -2.21 -23.30
C HIS A 260 6.79 -3.30 -23.11
N ARG A 261 5.51 -2.96 -23.31
CA ARG A 261 4.39 -3.89 -23.06
C ARG A 261 4.52 -5.23 -23.79
N ASP A 262 5.18 -5.26 -24.94
CA ASP A 262 5.37 -6.50 -25.72
C ASP A 262 6.33 -7.51 -25.01
N LEU A 263 7.09 -7.05 -24.01
CA LEU A 263 7.91 -7.91 -23.14
C LEU A 263 7.13 -8.40 -21.91
N ILE A 264 6.02 -7.75 -21.55
CA ILE A 264 5.22 -8.12 -20.39
C ILE A 264 4.42 -9.38 -20.74
N VAL A 265 4.55 -10.42 -19.93
CA VAL A 265 3.89 -11.71 -20.15
C VAL A 265 2.84 -12.02 -19.07
N GLY A 266 2.82 -11.31 -17.95
CA GLY A 266 1.83 -11.49 -16.90
C GLY A 266 2.01 -10.51 -15.74
N VAL A 267 0.97 -10.39 -14.91
CA VAL A 267 0.93 -9.49 -13.75
C VAL A 267 0.47 -10.27 -12.52
N VAL A 268 1.19 -10.13 -11.40
CA VAL A 268 0.83 -10.71 -10.10
C VAL A 268 0.58 -9.58 -9.12
N LEU A 269 -0.52 -9.62 -8.39
CA LEU A 269 -0.94 -8.54 -7.51
C LEU A 269 -1.28 -9.08 -6.11
N GLU A 270 -0.78 -8.43 -5.05
CA GLU A 270 -1.20 -8.71 -3.68
C GLU A 270 -1.89 -7.48 -3.08
N SER A 271 -3.14 -7.65 -2.62
CA SER A 271 -3.95 -6.58 -2.02
C SER A 271 -3.97 -5.29 -2.87
N PRO A 272 -4.15 -5.36 -4.22
CA PRO A 272 -3.89 -4.24 -5.11
C PRO A 272 -4.93 -3.12 -4.98
N VAL A 273 -4.48 -1.88 -5.16
CA VAL A 273 -5.39 -0.77 -5.41
C VAL A 273 -5.79 -0.76 -6.89
N ILE A 274 -7.01 -1.17 -7.20
CA ILE A 274 -7.57 -1.22 -8.56
C ILE A 274 -8.39 0.03 -8.86
N ASP A 275 -9.09 0.57 -7.84
CA ASP A 275 -9.83 1.84 -7.90
C ASP A 275 -9.58 2.65 -6.62
N TRP A 276 -8.89 3.78 -6.76
CA TRP A 276 -8.57 4.67 -5.63
C TRP A 276 -9.80 5.33 -5.01
N ARG A 277 -10.85 5.60 -5.76
CA ARG A 277 -12.08 6.21 -5.22
C ARG A 277 -12.74 5.30 -4.21
N ARG A 278 -12.80 4.00 -4.49
CA ARG A 278 -13.33 2.99 -3.57
C ARG A 278 -12.48 2.90 -2.30
N VAL A 279 -11.17 2.84 -2.44
CA VAL A 279 -10.24 2.79 -1.29
C VAL A 279 -10.38 4.02 -0.40
N LEU A 280 -10.39 5.23 -0.98
CA LEU A 280 -10.50 6.47 -0.21
C LEU A 280 -11.86 6.59 0.49
N SER A 281 -12.93 6.16 -0.18
CA SER A 281 -14.28 6.12 0.41
C SER A 281 -14.37 5.09 1.54
N PHE A 282 -13.75 3.92 1.38
CA PHE A 282 -13.69 2.90 2.42
C PHE A 282 -12.93 3.40 3.64
N GLN A 283 -11.74 3.96 3.46
CA GLN A 283 -10.93 4.51 4.56
C GLN A 283 -11.62 5.66 5.29
N ALA A 284 -12.36 6.53 4.58
CA ALA A 284 -13.15 7.57 5.21
C ALA A 284 -14.27 7.00 6.10
N ARG A 285 -14.96 5.96 5.64
CA ARG A 285 -15.98 5.25 6.46
C ARG A 285 -15.35 4.61 7.71
N GLN A 286 -14.18 3.97 7.59
CA GLN A 286 -13.47 3.41 8.73
C GLN A 286 -13.07 4.47 9.79
N LEU A 287 -12.85 5.70 9.36
CA LEU A 287 -12.59 6.84 10.25
C LEU A 287 -13.86 7.52 10.77
N GLY A 288 -15.06 6.98 10.48
CA GLY A 288 -16.33 7.58 10.86
C GLY A 288 -16.64 8.91 10.15
N LEU A 289 -15.99 9.20 9.02
CA LEU A 289 -16.18 10.45 8.30
C LEU A 289 -17.39 10.36 7.35
N PRO A 290 -18.17 11.45 7.20
CA PRO A 290 -19.24 11.50 6.21
C PRO A 290 -18.72 11.26 4.78
N SER A 291 -19.54 10.64 3.93
CA SER A 291 -19.20 10.40 2.51
C SER A 291 -18.89 11.69 1.73
N SER A 292 -19.50 12.81 2.12
CA SER A 292 -19.21 14.13 1.56
C SER A 292 -17.75 14.55 1.76
N VAL A 293 -17.11 14.19 2.88
CA VAL A 293 -15.69 14.48 3.15
C VAL A 293 -14.80 13.69 2.18
N ALA A 294 -15.09 12.40 1.97
CA ALA A 294 -14.38 11.59 0.97
C ALA A 294 -14.56 12.17 -0.44
N GLY A 295 -15.79 12.53 -0.83
CA GLY A 295 -16.08 13.14 -2.12
C GLY A 295 -15.33 14.46 -2.33
N LEU A 296 -15.30 15.33 -1.32
CA LEU A 296 -14.53 16.60 -1.36
C LEU A 296 -13.02 16.34 -1.46
N ALA A 297 -12.47 15.36 -0.73
CA ALA A 297 -11.05 15.03 -0.79
C ALA A 297 -10.67 14.48 -2.16
N ILE A 298 -11.46 13.55 -2.71
CA ILE A 298 -11.29 13.00 -4.06
C ILE A 298 -11.39 14.11 -5.12
N GLY A 299 -12.40 14.97 -5.01
CA GLY A 299 -12.58 16.12 -5.90
C GLY A 299 -11.39 17.09 -5.86
N ALA A 300 -10.88 17.40 -4.66
CA ALA A 300 -9.70 18.24 -4.49
C ALA A 300 -8.43 17.61 -5.10
N LEU A 301 -8.21 16.30 -4.88
CA LEU A 301 -7.08 15.60 -5.50
C LEU A 301 -7.20 15.53 -7.03
N GLY A 302 -8.42 15.46 -7.57
CA GLY A 302 -8.70 15.41 -9.01
C GLY A 302 -8.71 16.76 -9.73
N ALA A 303 -8.54 17.88 -9.01
CA ALA A 303 -8.68 19.23 -9.55
C ALA A 303 -7.34 19.99 -9.58
N ASP A 304 -7.00 20.59 -10.73
CA ASP A 304 -5.74 21.35 -10.88
C ASP A 304 -5.67 22.57 -9.94
N TRP A 305 -6.78 23.27 -9.73
CA TRP A 305 -6.84 24.43 -8.84
C TRP A 305 -6.56 24.11 -7.37
N ALA A 306 -6.77 22.85 -6.97
CA ALA A 306 -6.59 22.41 -5.58
C ALA A 306 -5.18 21.85 -5.28
N THR A 307 -4.29 21.73 -6.28
CA THR A 307 -2.92 21.22 -6.07
C THR A 307 -2.14 21.98 -4.99
N PRO A 308 -2.24 23.31 -4.82
CA PRO A 308 -1.59 24.00 -3.71
C PRO A 308 -2.13 23.60 -2.33
N LEU A 309 -3.41 23.24 -2.25
CA LEU A 309 -4.05 22.80 -1.00
C LEU A 309 -3.71 21.37 -0.65
N THR A 310 -3.69 20.48 -1.65
CA THR A 310 -3.36 19.05 -1.47
C THR A 310 -1.87 18.81 -1.36
N GLY A 311 -1.02 19.71 -1.88
CA GLY A 311 0.43 19.57 -1.96
C GLY A 311 0.88 18.58 -3.04
N ALA A 312 -0.01 18.16 -3.95
CA ALA A 312 0.33 17.28 -5.05
C ALA A 312 1.07 18.04 -6.16
N ASP A 313 1.97 17.34 -6.89
CA ASP A 313 2.67 17.92 -8.06
C ASP A 313 1.70 18.27 -9.20
N ALA A 314 0.64 17.50 -9.35
CA ALA A 314 -0.43 17.66 -10.32
C ALA A 314 -1.71 16.99 -9.80
N ARG A 315 -2.84 17.25 -10.46
CA ARG A 315 -4.09 16.52 -10.16
C ARG A 315 -3.92 15.01 -10.33
N ILE A 316 -4.63 14.25 -9.52
CA ILE A 316 -4.69 12.79 -9.63
C ILE A 316 -5.74 12.41 -10.70
N PRO A 317 -5.35 11.75 -11.79
CA PRO A 317 -6.27 11.38 -12.87
C PRO A 317 -7.03 10.09 -12.51
N PHE A 318 -7.95 10.14 -11.56
CA PHE A 318 -8.64 8.96 -11.02
C PHE A 318 -9.29 8.09 -12.10
N ASP A 319 -9.85 8.69 -13.18
CA ASP A 319 -10.44 7.91 -14.28
C ASP A 319 -9.41 7.05 -15.02
N ARG A 320 -8.16 7.51 -15.09
CA ARG A 320 -7.05 6.72 -15.67
C ARG A 320 -6.54 5.65 -14.72
N LEU A 321 -6.77 5.80 -13.42
CA LEU A 321 -6.36 4.87 -12.38
C LEU A 321 -7.46 3.85 -12.02
N ASP A 322 -8.68 4.02 -12.54
CA ASP A 322 -9.77 3.06 -12.42
C ASP A 322 -9.59 1.94 -13.46
N VAL A 323 -9.02 0.82 -13.02
CA VAL A 323 -8.71 -0.29 -13.93
C VAL A 323 -9.94 -1.16 -14.19
N VAL A 324 -10.97 -1.14 -13.32
CA VAL A 324 -12.25 -1.80 -13.62
C VAL A 324 -12.89 -1.14 -14.84
N ALA A 325 -12.96 0.19 -14.87
CA ALA A 325 -13.49 0.93 -16.01
C ALA A 325 -12.65 0.75 -17.30
N ARG A 326 -11.37 0.42 -17.15
CA ARG A 326 -10.41 0.21 -18.24
C ARG A 326 -10.07 -1.27 -18.48
N ALA A 327 -10.85 -2.19 -17.93
CA ALA A 327 -10.56 -3.63 -17.97
C ALA A 327 -10.37 -4.16 -19.40
N GLY A 328 -11.10 -3.60 -20.38
CA GLY A 328 -10.96 -3.94 -21.81
C GLY A 328 -9.61 -3.62 -22.44
N GLU A 329 -8.77 -2.80 -21.77
CA GLU A 329 -7.42 -2.46 -22.24
C GLU A 329 -6.36 -3.48 -21.77
N LEU A 330 -6.67 -4.35 -20.79
CA LEU A 330 -5.76 -5.40 -20.30
C LEU A 330 -5.54 -6.43 -21.42
N ARG A 331 -4.28 -6.84 -21.59
CA ARG A 331 -3.85 -7.77 -22.65
C ARG A 331 -3.10 -8.99 -22.11
N HIS A 332 -2.66 -8.96 -20.87
CA HIS A 332 -1.85 -9.99 -20.26
C HIS A 332 -2.61 -10.67 -19.13
N PRO A 333 -2.37 -11.96 -18.87
CA PRO A 333 -2.95 -12.64 -17.73
C PRO A 333 -2.59 -11.94 -16.41
N VAL A 334 -3.53 -11.87 -15.48
CA VAL A 334 -3.39 -11.23 -14.17
C VAL A 334 -3.80 -12.21 -13.08
N LEU A 335 -2.93 -12.43 -12.11
CA LEU A 335 -3.25 -13.11 -10.85
C LEU A 335 -3.43 -12.06 -9.75
N ILE A 336 -4.55 -12.09 -9.05
CA ILE A 336 -4.82 -11.28 -7.87
C ILE A 336 -4.83 -12.20 -6.64
N LEU A 337 -4.04 -11.86 -5.63
CA LEU A 337 -4.07 -12.44 -4.29
C LEU A 337 -4.66 -11.39 -3.36
N HIS A 338 -5.89 -11.58 -2.85
CA HIS A 338 -6.55 -10.58 -2.03
C HIS A 338 -7.35 -11.23 -0.91
N SER A 339 -7.42 -10.56 0.23
CA SER A 339 -8.25 -10.98 1.36
C SER A 339 -9.55 -10.20 1.40
N ASP A 340 -10.67 -10.90 1.62
CA ASP A 340 -11.96 -10.24 1.86
C ASP A 340 -12.02 -9.56 3.24
N ASP A 341 -11.08 -9.91 4.16
CA ASP A 341 -10.87 -9.21 5.44
C ASP A 341 -9.76 -8.12 5.36
N ASP A 342 -9.46 -7.60 4.17
CA ASP A 342 -8.50 -6.50 4.00
C ASP A 342 -9.08 -5.19 4.59
N GLY A 343 -8.60 -4.81 5.76
CA GLY A 343 -9.05 -3.61 6.47
C GLY A 343 -8.52 -2.29 5.92
N PHE A 344 -7.80 -2.27 4.79
CA PHE A 344 -7.19 -1.06 4.23
C PHE A 344 -7.56 -0.81 2.77
N VAL A 345 -7.49 -1.84 1.93
CA VAL A 345 -7.94 -1.84 0.53
C VAL A 345 -9.05 -2.88 0.40
N PRO A 346 -10.32 -2.49 0.21
CA PRO A 346 -11.41 -3.45 0.09
C PRO A 346 -11.27 -4.27 -1.20
N SER A 347 -11.62 -5.55 -1.16
CA SER A 347 -11.46 -6.51 -2.26
C SER A 347 -12.51 -6.37 -3.37
N ASP A 348 -13.56 -5.57 -3.18
CA ASP A 348 -14.68 -5.40 -4.12
C ASP A 348 -14.24 -5.02 -5.54
N ALA A 349 -13.25 -4.11 -5.68
CA ALA A 349 -12.72 -3.76 -6.99
C ALA A 349 -11.92 -4.91 -7.65
N SER A 350 -11.32 -5.80 -6.85
CA SER A 350 -10.64 -7.01 -7.35
C SER A 350 -11.67 -8.01 -7.89
N HIS A 351 -12.74 -8.25 -7.17
CA HIS A 351 -13.86 -9.08 -7.64
C HIS A 351 -14.49 -8.54 -8.93
N ASP A 352 -14.73 -7.22 -8.99
CA ASP A 352 -15.28 -6.59 -10.19
C ASP A 352 -14.34 -6.69 -11.40
N LEU A 353 -13.02 -6.63 -11.20
CA LEU A 353 -12.06 -6.79 -12.28
C LEU A 353 -12.06 -8.23 -12.83
N VAL A 354 -12.18 -9.24 -11.96
CA VAL A 354 -12.38 -10.64 -12.37
C VAL A 354 -13.65 -10.79 -13.19
N LEU A 355 -14.76 -10.20 -12.74
CA LEU A 355 -16.04 -10.24 -13.48
C LEU A 355 -15.96 -9.53 -14.83
N ALA A 356 -15.20 -8.44 -14.92
CA ALA A 356 -15.01 -7.68 -16.16
C ALA A 356 -14.12 -8.40 -17.18
N ARG A 357 -13.16 -9.21 -16.73
CA ARG A 357 -12.19 -9.93 -17.58
C ARG A 357 -11.90 -11.35 -17.07
N PRO A 358 -12.94 -12.21 -17.04
CA PRO A 358 -12.79 -13.61 -16.61
C PRO A 358 -11.88 -14.44 -17.51
N ASP A 359 -11.58 -13.93 -18.70
CA ASP A 359 -10.65 -14.52 -19.68
C ASP A 359 -9.18 -14.29 -19.34
N LEU A 360 -8.86 -13.24 -18.57
CA LEU A 360 -7.49 -12.84 -18.26
C LEU A 360 -7.20 -12.72 -16.77
N VAL A 361 -8.19 -12.45 -15.93
CA VAL A 361 -7.99 -12.14 -14.52
C VAL A 361 -8.47 -13.29 -13.65
N GLU A 362 -7.54 -13.86 -12.91
CA GLU A 362 -7.82 -14.88 -11.89
C GLU A 362 -7.59 -14.28 -10.49
N MET A 363 -8.36 -14.71 -9.49
CA MET A 363 -8.20 -14.28 -8.12
C MET A 363 -8.15 -15.44 -7.15
N GLN A 364 -7.13 -15.44 -6.30
CA GLN A 364 -7.05 -16.29 -5.12
C GLN A 364 -7.52 -15.49 -3.91
N VAL A 365 -8.71 -15.80 -3.40
CA VAL A 365 -9.31 -15.13 -2.24
C VAL A 365 -8.74 -15.70 -0.95
N PHE A 366 -8.36 -14.84 0.00
CA PHE A 366 -8.03 -15.17 1.38
C PHE A 366 -9.11 -14.61 2.30
N ASP A 367 -9.59 -15.40 3.27
CA ASP A 367 -10.76 -15.03 4.07
C ASP A 367 -10.38 -14.15 5.28
N THR A 368 -9.20 -14.34 5.88
CA THR A 368 -8.81 -13.73 7.15
C THR A 368 -7.48 -13.00 7.16
N ALA A 369 -6.70 -13.08 6.08
CA ALA A 369 -5.43 -12.34 5.98
C ALA A 369 -5.69 -10.84 5.82
N ARG A 370 -4.88 -10.01 6.50
CA ARG A 370 -4.99 -8.55 6.45
C ARG A 370 -4.16 -7.96 5.30
N HIS A 371 -4.29 -6.65 5.08
CA HIS A 371 -3.64 -5.91 4.00
C HIS A 371 -2.14 -6.23 3.85
N THR A 372 -1.73 -6.67 2.67
CA THR A 372 -0.35 -7.05 2.31
C THR A 372 0.33 -8.02 3.30
N LYS A 373 -0.46 -8.90 3.94
CA LYS A 373 0.02 -9.90 4.90
C LYS A 373 -0.34 -11.34 4.51
N LEU A 374 -0.73 -11.56 3.25
CA LEU A 374 -1.18 -12.86 2.76
C LEU A 374 -0.07 -13.91 2.83
N TRP A 375 1.13 -13.55 2.35
CA TRP A 375 2.35 -14.38 2.46
C TRP A 375 2.68 -14.72 3.93
N ASN A 376 2.51 -13.75 4.82
CA ASN A 376 2.81 -13.94 6.24
C ASN A 376 1.82 -14.88 6.91
N TYR A 377 0.55 -14.78 6.53
CA TYR A 377 -0.56 -15.57 7.04
C TYR A 377 -0.47 -17.03 6.60
N ASP A 378 -0.30 -17.28 5.28
CA ASP A 378 -0.18 -18.61 4.69
C ASP A 378 0.80 -18.59 3.51
N GLN A 379 2.09 -18.74 3.84
CA GLN A 379 3.17 -18.74 2.86
C GLN A 379 3.01 -19.84 1.82
N THR A 380 2.57 -21.02 2.24
CA THR A 380 2.44 -22.20 1.36
C THR A 380 1.37 -21.96 0.31
N ARG A 381 0.18 -21.54 0.74
CA ARG A 381 -0.93 -21.22 -0.16
C ARG A 381 -0.59 -20.07 -1.10
N TRP A 382 0.05 -19.01 -0.57
CA TRP A 382 0.46 -17.85 -1.33
C TRP A 382 1.48 -18.21 -2.42
N SER A 383 2.54 -18.95 -2.07
CA SER A 383 3.58 -19.36 -3.02
C SER A 383 3.05 -20.37 -4.03
N GLY A 384 2.23 -21.33 -3.58
CA GLY A 384 1.61 -22.32 -4.45
C GLY A 384 0.66 -21.69 -5.47
N ALA A 385 -0.12 -20.68 -5.08
CA ALA A 385 -1.01 -19.98 -6.00
C ALA A 385 -0.24 -19.26 -7.13
N ILE A 386 0.92 -18.67 -6.83
CA ILE A 386 1.78 -18.05 -7.85
C ILE A 386 2.41 -19.12 -8.75
N ASP A 387 2.97 -20.17 -8.17
CA ASP A 387 3.62 -21.26 -8.91
C ASP A 387 2.62 -21.92 -9.88
N ASP A 388 1.48 -22.38 -9.37
CA ASP A 388 0.43 -23.01 -10.16
C ASP A 388 -0.07 -22.13 -11.30
N TRP A 389 -0.26 -20.82 -11.03
CA TRP A 389 -0.69 -19.88 -12.05
C TRP A 389 0.37 -19.67 -13.14
N LEU A 390 1.65 -19.50 -12.76
CA LEU A 390 2.74 -19.36 -13.72
C LEU A 390 2.90 -20.60 -14.61
N GLN A 391 2.72 -21.80 -14.05
CA GLN A 391 2.78 -23.04 -14.80
C GLN A 391 1.59 -23.18 -15.78
N ARG A 392 0.36 -22.92 -15.32
CA ARG A 392 -0.84 -22.99 -16.20
C ARG A 392 -0.77 -22.06 -17.41
N HIS A 393 -0.12 -20.90 -17.25
CA HIS A 393 0.02 -19.91 -18.32
C HIS A 393 1.33 -20.02 -19.12
N ASP A 394 2.14 -21.09 -18.92
CA ASP A 394 3.45 -21.29 -19.58
C ASP A 394 4.39 -20.07 -19.39
N LEU A 395 4.42 -19.52 -18.17
CA LEU A 395 5.20 -18.33 -17.81
C LEU A 395 6.51 -18.68 -17.08
N VAL A 396 6.72 -19.93 -16.73
CA VAL A 396 7.97 -20.43 -16.16
C VAL A 396 9.02 -20.58 -17.28
N PRO A 397 10.31 -20.27 -17.02
CA PRO A 397 11.38 -20.54 -17.98
C PRO A 397 11.42 -22.02 -18.37
N ARG A 398 11.58 -22.29 -19.66
CA ARG A 398 11.80 -23.66 -20.12
C ARG A 398 13.25 -24.05 -19.87
N PRO A 399 13.55 -25.28 -19.39
CA PRO A 399 14.92 -25.77 -19.33
C PRO A 399 15.55 -25.70 -20.73
N VAL A 400 16.76 -25.14 -20.81
CA VAL A 400 17.57 -25.11 -22.04
C VAL A 400 18.16 -26.49 -22.29
#